data_ccf855afe9ae27acb2ca32b3f211e438
#
_entry.id   ccf855afe9ae27acb2ca32b3f211e438
#
_cell.length_a   1.000
_cell.length_b   1.000
_cell.length_c   1.000
_cell.angle_alpha   90.00
_cell.angle_beta   90.00
_cell.angle_gamma   90.00
#
_symmetry.space_group_name_H-M   'P 1'
#
loop_
_entity.id
_entity.type
_entity.pdbx_description
1 polymer ?
#
loop_
_entity_poly.entity_id
_entity_poly.type
_entity_poly.pdbx_seq_one_letter_code
_entity_poly.pdbx_strand_id
1 'polypeptide(L)'
;XKKXXSRRTTDIXICIRPNSRQRAERKSKVINLIDKIGRDDNKNDTVENRVNKYIEDVKKAKEAYDTLSEEEKNTISPLDREFLNGALVTVEQLNTEARDKAIAEKLVERISKLKSYEKYTQLDEKRAIAKEVYDIRGAYEGLTYTAKKIVTQEYLDILKK
;
A
#
# COMPACT_ATOMS: atom_id res chain seq x y z
N UNK A 1 40.96 -16.83 8.82
CA UNK A 1 41.05 -16.52 8.86
C UNK A 1 40.92 -16.53 9.05
N LYS A 2 41.26 -16.17 8.92
CA LYS A 2 41.25 -15.90 8.95
C LYS A 2 40.64 -15.41 8.85
N LYS A 3 40.74 -15.19 8.70
CA LYS A 3 40.59 -14.50 8.50
C LYS A 3 40.10 -14.03 8.01
N UNK A 4 39.66 -14.21 7.60
CA UNK A 4 39.70 -13.85 7.25
C UNK A 4 39.67 -13.72 7.21
N UNK A 5 39.48 -13.07 7.04
CA UNK A 5 39.50 -12.62 6.83
C UNK A 5 39.33 -12.38 7.01
N SER A 6 39.70 -11.79 6.48
CA SER A 6 39.57 -11.13 6.44
C SER A 6 39.41 -10.41 6.12
N ARG A 7 39.63 -10.24 5.95
CA ARG A 7 39.64 -9.62 5.56
C ARG A 7 39.17 -9.07 4.90
N ARG A 8 39.15 -8.88 4.64
CA ARG A 8 38.77 -8.29 3.94
C ARG A 8 37.77 -7.73 3.84
N THR A 9 37.97 -7.19 3.76
CA THR A 9 37.19 -6.72 3.51
C THR A 9 36.29 -6.47 3.20
N THR A 10 36.10 -6.16 2.87
CA THR A 10 35.41 -5.98 2.47
C THR A 10 34.59 -6.20 1.96
N ASP A 11 34.61 -6.09 1.44
CA ASP A 11 33.87 -6.38 0.86
C ASP A 11 33.23 -7.25 0.84
N ILE A 12 33.30 -6.98 0.62
CA ILE A 12 33.07 -8.15 0.43
C ILE A 12 31.94 -8.78 0.91
N UNK A 13 30.82 -8.82 0.28
CA UNK A 13 30.41 -9.14 0.47
C UNK A 13 30.46 -9.74 0.71
N ILE A 14 30.99 -9.87 1.39
CA ILE A 14 31.41 -11.03 1.95
C ILE A 14 30.23 -11.79 2.37
N CYS A 15 30.10 -12.89 1.79
CA CYS A 15 29.01 -13.76 2.13
C CYS A 15 29.41 -14.55 3.36
N ILE A 16 29.28 -13.92 4.48
CA ILE A 16 29.50 -14.63 5.73
C ILE A 16 28.21 -15.31 6.08
N ARG A 17 28.26 -16.61 6.16
CA ARG A 17 27.06 -17.36 6.54
C ARG A 17 26.82 -17.18 8.03
N PRO A 18 25.60 -16.85 8.43
CA PRO A 18 25.31 -16.75 9.85
C PRO A 18 25.45 -18.11 10.51
N ASN A 19 25.89 -18.10 11.77
CA ASN A 19 25.98 -19.36 12.52
C ASN A 19 24.59 -19.79 12.97
N SER A 20 24.53 -20.97 13.62
CA SER A 20 23.26 -21.55 14.01
C SER A 20 22.46 -20.63 14.91
N ARG A 21 23.13 -19.97 15.85
CA ARG A 21 22.46 -19.09 16.78
C ARG A 21 21.85 -17.90 16.05
N GLN A 22 22.62 -17.31 15.14
CA GLN A 22 22.13 -16.15 14.39
C GLN A 22 20.95 -16.52 13.51
N ARG A 23 21.01 -17.71 12.90
CA ARG A 23 19.89 -18.17 12.08
C ARG A 23 18.64 -18.37 12.92
N ALA A 24 18.78 -18.94 14.10
CA ALA A 24 17.65 -19.14 14.99
C ALA A 24 17.06 -17.81 15.44
N GLU A 25 17.90 -16.82 15.70
CA GLU A 25 17.43 -15.51 16.11
C GLU A 25 16.69 -14.83 14.99
N ARG A 26 17.20 -14.92 13.77
CA ARG A 26 16.53 -14.31 12.63
C ARG A 26 15.19 -14.97 12.35
N LYS A 27 15.13 -16.29 12.47
CA LYS A 27 13.88 -17.01 12.30
C LYS A 27 12.86 -16.58 13.36
N SER A 28 13.31 -16.53 14.63
CA SER A 28 12.42 -16.11 15.71
C SER A 28 11.90 -14.70 15.48
N LYS A 29 12.76 -13.80 15.02
CA LYS A 29 12.32 -12.43 14.74
C LYS A 29 11.22 -12.41 13.69
N VAL A 30 11.40 -13.18 12.62
CA VAL A 30 10.39 -13.20 11.57
C VAL A 30 9.07 -13.74 12.10
N ILE A 31 9.11 -14.84 12.85
CA ILE A 31 7.89 -15.42 13.38
C ILE A 31 7.19 -14.44 14.32
N ASN A 32 7.96 -13.77 15.17
CA ASN A 32 7.37 -12.80 16.10
C ASN A 32 6.73 -11.64 15.35
N LEU A 33 7.35 -11.17 14.28
CA LEU A 33 6.78 -10.09 13.50
C LEU A 33 5.51 -10.53 12.80
N ILE A 34 5.50 -11.76 12.26
CA ILE A 34 4.28 -12.27 11.66
C ILE A 34 3.17 -12.38 12.70
N ASP A 35 3.50 -12.85 13.89
CA ASP A 35 2.49 -13.00 14.94
C ASP A 35 1.91 -11.67 15.38
N LYS A 36 2.63 -10.57 15.20
CA LYS A 36 2.12 -9.26 15.58
C LYS A 36 1.11 -8.70 14.58
N ILE A 37 1.13 -9.20 13.36
CA ILE A 37 0.23 -8.68 12.34
C ILE A 37 -1.22 -8.89 12.78
N GLY A 38 -1.99 -7.81 12.74
CA GLY A 38 -3.39 -7.89 13.08
C GLY A 38 -3.70 -7.85 14.56
N ARG A 39 -2.68 -7.84 15.42
CA ARG A 39 -2.91 -7.71 16.84
C ARG A 39 -3.06 -6.24 17.19
N ASP A 40 -4.18 -5.91 17.79
CA ASP A 40 -4.45 -4.53 18.16
C ASP A 40 -4.66 -4.46 19.67
N ASP A 41 -3.65 -3.97 20.36
CA ASP A 41 -3.70 -3.87 21.80
C ASP A 41 -4.47 -2.64 22.27
N ASN A 42 -4.74 -1.72 21.37
CA ASN A 42 -5.45 -0.51 21.70
C ASN A 42 -6.80 -0.49 20.98
N LYS A 43 -7.80 -1.01 21.66
CA LYS A 43 -9.12 -1.13 21.05
C LYS A 43 -9.80 0.21 20.84
N ASN A 44 -9.31 1.25 21.48
CA ASN A 44 -9.90 2.58 21.34
C ASN A 44 -9.29 3.39 20.22
N ASP A 45 -8.32 2.82 19.51
CA ASP A 45 -7.68 3.53 18.42
C ASP A 45 -8.62 3.67 17.24
N THR A 46 -8.35 4.66 16.38
CA THR A 46 -9.18 4.86 15.21
C THR A 46 -8.95 3.76 14.18
N VAL A 47 -9.92 3.61 13.28
CA VAL A 47 -9.78 2.65 12.21
C VAL A 47 -8.57 3.00 11.34
N GLU A 48 -8.39 4.29 11.06
CA GLU A 48 -7.25 4.71 10.25
C GLU A 48 -5.93 4.32 10.90
N ASN A 49 -5.79 4.54 12.21
CA ASN A 49 -4.55 4.18 12.89
C ASN A 49 -4.33 2.68 12.88
N ARG A 50 -5.40 1.91 13.04
CA ARG A 50 -5.28 0.45 13.02
C ARG A 50 -4.88 -0.07 11.64
N VAL A 51 -5.43 0.52 10.60
CA VAL A 51 -5.06 0.14 9.23
C VAL A 51 -3.60 0.47 8.99
N ASN A 52 -3.16 1.66 9.39
CA ASN A 52 -1.77 2.06 9.19
C ASN A 52 -0.83 1.14 9.97
N LYS A 53 -1.22 0.76 11.19
CA LYS A 53 -0.41 -0.17 11.98
C LYS A 53 -0.32 -1.53 11.30
N TYR A 54 -1.44 -2.01 10.77
CA TYR A 54 -1.46 -3.29 10.08
C TYR A 54 -0.50 -3.27 8.89
N ILE A 55 -0.57 -2.21 8.09
CA ILE A 55 0.31 -2.07 6.92
C ILE A 55 1.76 -2.05 7.35
N GLU A 56 2.06 -1.29 8.40
CA GLU A 56 3.45 -1.20 8.87
C GLU A 56 3.94 -2.53 9.41
N ASP A 57 3.09 -3.25 10.16
CA ASP A 57 3.48 -4.53 10.70
C ASP A 57 3.75 -5.56 9.60
N VAL A 58 2.94 -5.55 8.55
CA VAL A 58 3.16 -6.45 7.43
C VAL A 58 4.45 -6.10 6.71
N LYS A 59 4.70 -4.80 6.54
CA LYS A 59 5.94 -4.35 5.90
C LYS A 59 7.16 -4.84 6.67
N LYS A 60 7.13 -4.69 8.00
CA LYS A 60 8.26 -5.11 8.81
C LYS A 60 8.49 -6.62 8.73
N ALA A 61 7.40 -7.39 8.75
CA ALA A 61 7.52 -8.84 8.66
C ALA A 61 8.08 -9.25 7.31
N LYS A 62 7.62 -8.62 6.24
CA LYS A 62 8.11 -8.93 4.90
C LYS A 62 9.59 -8.61 4.77
N GLU A 63 10.01 -7.44 5.29
CA GLU A 63 11.41 -7.07 5.21
C GLU A 63 12.29 -8.05 5.95
N ALA A 64 11.87 -8.46 7.13
CA ALA A 64 12.65 -9.43 7.90
C ALA A 64 12.69 -10.78 7.20
N TYR A 65 11.56 -11.21 6.65
CA TYR A 65 11.51 -12.48 5.92
C TYR A 65 12.45 -12.45 4.72
N ASP A 66 12.51 -11.33 4.02
CA ASP A 66 13.35 -11.22 2.83
C ASP A 66 14.82 -11.24 3.14
N THR A 67 15.24 -11.00 4.39
CA THR A 67 16.64 -11.11 4.76
C THR A 67 17.09 -12.56 4.91
N LEU A 68 16.16 -13.49 4.99
CA LEU A 68 16.50 -14.90 5.16
C LEU A 68 16.97 -15.51 3.84
N SER A 69 17.87 -16.51 3.95
CA SER A 69 18.24 -17.29 2.78
C SER A 69 17.07 -18.19 2.38
N GLU A 70 17.15 -18.75 1.19
CA GLU A 70 16.09 -19.68 0.76
C GLU A 70 15.96 -20.86 1.69
N GLU A 71 17.10 -21.37 2.18
CA GLU A 71 17.05 -22.46 3.13
C GLU A 71 16.34 -22.06 4.42
N GLU A 72 16.66 -20.85 4.91
CA GLU A 72 16.04 -20.37 6.12
C GLU A 72 14.55 -20.12 5.93
N LYS A 73 14.17 -19.60 4.78
CA LYS A 73 12.75 -19.37 4.49
C LYS A 73 11.98 -20.68 4.54
N ASN A 74 12.59 -21.74 4.06
CA ASN A 74 11.92 -23.04 4.05
C ASN A 74 11.74 -23.63 5.43
N THR A 75 12.45 -23.12 6.44
CA THR A 75 12.23 -23.58 7.81
C THR A 75 11.07 -22.87 8.48
N ILE A 76 10.56 -21.78 7.88
CA ILE A 76 9.37 -21.13 8.40
C ILE A 76 8.18 -22.02 8.07
N SER A 77 7.29 -22.17 9.02
CA SER A 77 6.10 -23.00 8.83
C SER A 77 5.34 -22.59 7.56
N PRO A 78 4.88 -23.55 6.75
CA PRO A 78 4.06 -23.19 5.59
C PRO A 78 2.85 -22.37 5.95
N LEU A 79 2.25 -22.59 7.12
CA LEU A 79 1.10 -21.79 7.53
C LEU A 79 1.49 -20.35 7.79
N ASP A 80 2.64 -20.12 8.41
CA ASP A 80 3.11 -18.77 8.63
C ASP A 80 3.42 -18.07 7.31
N ARG A 81 4.02 -18.80 6.38
CA ARG A 81 4.32 -18.21 5.07
C ARG A 81 3.04 -17.86 4.32
N GLU A 82 2.04 -18.72 4.38
CA GLU A 82 0.77 -18.43 3.73
C GLU A 82 0.07 -17.25 4.38
N PHE A 83 0.14 -17.17 5.72
CA PHE A 83 -0.44 -16.04 6.41
C PHE A 83 0.21 -14.73 5.95
N LEU A 84 1.53 -14.73 5.86
CA LEU A 84 2.24 -13.52 5.42
C LEU A 84 1.85 -13.18 3.99
N ASN A 85 1.78 -14.17 3.11
CA ASN A 85 1.38 -13.89 1.72
C ASN A 85 -0.02 -13.30 1.65
N GLY A 86 -0.94 -13.83 2.44
CA GLY A 86 -2.29 -13.29 2.48
C GLY A 86 -2.33 -11.88 3.00
N ALA A 87 -1.50 -11.60 4.01
CA ALA A 87 -1.44 -10.26 4.56
C ALA A 87 -0.88 -9.27 3.54
N LEU A 88 0.08 -9.71 2.74
CA LEU A 88 0.62 -8.84 1.68
C LEU A 88 -0.44 -8.48 0.65
N VAL A 89 -1.28 -9.44 0.28
CA VAL A 89 -2.38 -9.17 -0.62
C VAL A 89 -3.34 -8.16 -0.01
N THR A 90 -3.64 -8.33 1.28
CA THR A 90 -4.53 -7.39 1.97
C THR A 90 -3.95 -5.98 1.96
N VAL A 91 -2.65 -5.84 2.20
CA VAL A 91 -2.02 -4.52 2.17
C VAL A 91 -2.14 -3.89 0.79
N GLU A 92 -1.95 -4.68 -0.25
CA GLU A 92 -2.08 -4.15 -1.60
C GLU A 92 -3.50 -3.63 -1.85
N GLN A 93 -4.50 -4.36 -1.39
CA GLN A 93 -5.88 -3.92 -1.52
C GLN A 93 -6.14 -2.64 -0.74
N LEU A 94 -5.62 -2.56 0.48
CA LEU A 94 -5.79 -1.36 1.29
C LEU A 94 -5.14 -0.15 0.65
N ASN A 95 -3.95 -0.32 0.07
CA ASN A 95 -3.27 0.77 -0.60
C ASN A 95 -4.03 1.22 -1.83
N THR A 96 -4.62 0.29 -2.57
CA THR A 96 -5.42 0.64 -3.74
C THR A 96 -6.65 1.44 -3.32
N GLU A 97 -7.31 1.02 -2.25
CA GLU A 97 -8.49 1.75 -1.77
C GLU A 97 -8.13 3.15 -1.30
N ALA A 98 -6.99 3.29 -0.61
CA ALA A 98 -6.57 4.61 -0.15
C ALA A 98 -6.28 5.53 -1.34
N ARG A 99 -5.62 5.00 -2.36
CA ARG A 99 -5.32 5.78 -3.55
C ARG A 99 -6.59 6.19 -4.27
N ASP A 100 -7.52 5.26 -4.43
CA ASP A 100 -8.78 5.56 -5.12
C ASP A 100 -9.63 6.55 -4.33
N LYS A 101 -9.58 6.46 -3.00
CA LYS A 101 -10.29 7.45 -2.18
C LYS A 101 -9.76 8.85 -2.43
N ALA A 102 -8.44 8.99 -2.47
CA ALA A 102 -7.83 10.30 -2.74
C ALA A 102 -8.22 10.81 -4.12
N ILE A 103 -8.25 9.92 -5.12
CA ILE A 103 -8.67 10.30 -6.46
C ILE A 103 -10.12 10.77 -6.44
N ALA A 104 -10.99 10.01 -5.75
CA ALA A 104 -12.41 10.36 -5.70
C ALA A 104 -12.62 11.72 -5.06
N GLU A 105 -11.89 12.00 -3.98
CA GLU A 105 -12.01 13.30 -3.31
C GLU A 105 -11.56 14.42 -4.22
N LYS A 106 -10.52 14.19 -5.00
CA LYS A 106 -10.07 15.19 -5.97
C LYS A 106 -11.09 15.37 -7.08
N LEU A 107 -11.75 14.30 -7.50
CA LEU A 107 -12.80 14.42 -8.51
C LEU A 107 -13.96 15.27 -8.01
N VAL A 108 -14.36 15.08 -6.75
CA VAL A 108 -15.42 15.91 -6.17
C VAL A 108 -15.03 17.38 -6.26
N GLU A 109 -13.79 17.68 -5.94
CA GLU A 109 -13.30 19.04 -6.02
C GLU A 109 -13.37 19.58 -7.44
N ARG A 110 -12.93 18.79 -8.41
CA ARG A 110 -12.95 19.21 -9.81
C ARG A 110 -14.37 19.39 -10.31
N ILE A 111 -15.28 18.50 -9.95
CA ILE A 111 -16.68 18.61 -10.35
C ILE A 111 -17.29 19.87 -9.75
N SER A 112 -16.98 20.14 -8.50
CA SER A 112 -17.52 21.32 -7.83
C SER A 112 -17.13 22.61 -8.54
N LYS A 113 -15.96 22.63 -9.18
CA LYS A 113 -15.50 23.82 -9.88
C LYS A 113 -16.19 24.01 -11.22
N LEU A 114 -16.86 22.99 -11.75
CA LEU A 114 -17.46 23.10 -13.07
C LEU A 114 -18.49 24.20 -13.15
N LYS A 115 -19.23 24.44 -12.07
CA LYS A 115 -20.23 25.53 -12.09
C LYS A 115 -19.58 26.90 -12.29
N SER A 116 -18.38 27.08 -11.76
CA SER A 116 -17.71 28.37 -11.91
C SER A 116 -17.26 28.61 -13.34
N TYR A 117 -17.26 27.57 -14.18
CA TYR A 117 -16.82 27.68 -15.56
C TYR A 117 -17.95 28.08 -16.50
N GLU A 118 -19.18 28.23 -16.00
CA GLU A 118 -20.30 28.59 -16.84
C GLU A 118 -20.12 29.95 -17.48
N LYS A 119 -19.32 30.82 -16.88
CA LYS A 119 -19.05 32.14 -17.43
C LYS A 119 -18.18 32.10 -18.68
N TYR A 120 -17.55 30.99 -18.96
CA TYR A 120 -16.66 30.87 -20.11
C TYR A 120 -17.47 30.43 -21.32
N THR A 121 -17.54 31.29 -22.33
CA THR A 121 -18.40 31.05 -23.49
C THR A 121 -17.65 30.95 -24.81
N GLN A 122 -16.36 31.26 -24.82
CA GLN A 122 -15.59 31.16 -26.06
C GLN A 122 -15.40 29.71 -26.45
N LEU A 123 -15.25 29.47 -27.75
CA LEU A 123 -15.18 28.11 -28.25
C LEU A 123 -14.03 27.32 -27.64
N ASP A 124 -12.85 27.91 -27.60
CA ASP A 124 -11.69 27.18 -27.03
C ASP A 124 -11.86 26.96 -25.53
N GLU A 125 -12.54 27.84 -24.82
CA GLU A 125 -12.85 27.64 -23.41
C GLU A 125 -13.81 26.48 -23.25
N LYS A 126 -14.86 26.43 -24.08
CA LYS A 126 -15.83 25.35 -24.01
C LYS A 126 -15.18 24.01 -24.34
N ARG A 127 -14.23 23.99 -25.26
CA ARG A 127 -13.51 22.78 -25.58
C ARG A 127 -12.71 22.30 -24.37
N ALA A 128 -12.06 23.23 -23.68
CA ALA A 128 -11.28 22.86 -22.50
C ALA A 128 -12.19 22.31 -21.40
N ILE A 129 -13.37 22.90 -21.23
CA ILE A 129 -14.31 22.40 -20.23
C ILE A 129 -14.79 20.99 -20.59
N ALA A 130 -15.09 20.77 -21.86
CA ALA A 130 -15.52 19.45 -22.32
C ALA A 130 -14.43 18.40 -22.06
N LYS A 131 -13.18 18.79 -22.27
CA LYS A 131 -12.07 17.90 -21.99
C LYS A 131 -11.98 17.56 -20.51
N GLU A 132 -12.20 18.56 -19.66
CA GLU A 132 -12.18 18.35 -18.22
C GLU A 132 -13.27 17.37 -17.80
N VAL A 133 -14.48 17.54 -18.33
CA VAL A 133 -15.57 16.64 -18.02
C VAL A 133 -15.26 15.23 -18.50
N TYR A 134 -14.72 15.12 -19.68
CA TYR A 134 -14.34 13.81 -20.23
C TYR A 134 -13.30 13.11 -19.34
N ASP A 135 -12.29 13.86 -18.91
CA ASP A 135 -11.25 13.31 -18.06
C ASP A 135 -11.82 12.87 -16.71
N ILE A 136 -12.72 13.69 -16.14
CA ILE A 136 -13.34 13.36 -14.86
C ILE A 136 -14.14 12.06 -14.99
N ARG A 137 -14.92 11.92 -16.06
CA ARG A 137 -15.71 10.71 -16.25
C ARG A 137 -14.83 9.47 -16.37
N GLY A 138 -13.73 9.58 -17.12
CA GLY A 138 -12.83 8.47 -17.27
C GLY A 138 -12.21 8.06 -15.94
N ALA A 139 -11.78 9.04 -15.17
CA ALA A 139 -11.19 8.75 -13.87
C ALA A 139 -12.22 8.12 -12.93
N TYR A 140 -13.45 8.60 -12.96
CA TYR A 140 -14.51 8.05 -12.13
C TYR A 140 -14.74 6.57 -12.46
N GLU A 141 -14.82 6.24 -13.74
CA GLU A 141 -15.09 4.86 -14.14
C GLU A 141 -13.98 3.91 -13.69
N GLY A 142 -12.78 4.41 -13.52
CA GLY A 142 -11.67 3.58 -13.08
C GLY A 142 -11.58 3.35 -11.57
N LEU A 143 -12.46 3.99 -10.80
CA LEU A 143 -12.42 3.86 -9.34
C LEU A 143 -12.99 2.53 -8.87
N THR A 144 -12.57 2.11 -7.68
CA THR A 144 -13.19 0.97 -7.03
C THR A 144 -14.63 1.32 -6.68
N TYR A 145 -15.42 0.29 -6.45
CA TYR A 145 -16.82 0.47 -6.08
C TYR A 145 -16.96 1.36 -4.84
N THR A 146 -16.13 1.10 -3.85
CA THR A 146 -16.18 1.84 -2.60
C THR A 146 -15.85 3.32 -2.82
N ALA A 147 -14.81 3.58 -3.60
CA ALA A 147 -14.41 4.94 -3.87
C ALA A 147 -15.45 5.71 -4.69
N LYS A 148 -16.15 5.01 -5.60
CA LYS A 148 -17.19 5.66 -6.40
C LYS A 148 -18.28 6.27 -5.53
N LYS A 149 -18.53 5.68 -4.35
CA LYS A 149 -19.56 6.21 -3.47
C LYS A 149 -19.25 7.59 -2.93
N ILE A 150 -17.98 7.98 -2.93
CA ILE A 150 -17.59 9.31 -2.48
C ILE A 150 -18.11 10.38 -3.45
N VAL A 151 -18.18 10.03 -4.73
CA VAL A 151 -18.75 10.93 -5.74
C VAL A 151 -20.25 10.67 -5.74
N THR A 152 -20.98 11.43 -4.94
CA THR A 152 -22.42 11.21 -4.76
C THR A 152 -23.20 11.59 -6.00
N GLN A 153 -24.48 11.23 -5.99
CA GLN A 153 -25.35 11.51 -7.12
C GLN A 153 -25.42 13.00 -7.43
N GLU A 154 -25.31 13.83 -6.41
CA GLU A 154 -25.31 15.29 -6.62
C GLU A 154 -24.21 15.70 -7.58
N TYR A 155 -23.01 15.15 -7.40
CA TYR A 155 -21.88 15.49 -8.27
C TYR A 155 -22.03 14.84 -9.64
N LEU A 156 -22.53 13.61 -9.68
CA LEU A 156 -22.73 12.94 -10.96
C LEU A 156 -23.74 13.69 -11.82
N ASP A 157 -24.74 14.29 -11.19
CA ASP A 157 -25.74 15.07 -11.92
C ASP A 157 -25.10 16.31 -12.56
N ILE A 158 -24.13 16.91 -11.89
CA ILE A 158 -23.41 18.05 -12.47
C ILE A 158 -22.69 17.64 -13.75
N LEU A 159 -22.11 16.44 -13.76
CA LEU A 159 -21.42 15.95 -14.95
C LEU A 159 -22.34 15.75 -16.15
N LYS A 160 -23.61 15.51 -15.92
CA LYS A 160 -24.55 15.25 -17.01
C LYS A 160 -24.89 16.50 -17.81
N LYS A 161 -24.67 17.66 -17.25
CA LYS A 161 -24.93 18.90 -17.96
C LYS A 161 -23.75 19.21 -18.86
#